data_770cd9566fc6680baaf4b6b0538d7977
#
_entry.id   770cd9566fc6680baaf4b6b0538d7977
#
_cell.length_a   1.000
_cell.length_b   1.000
_cell.length_c   1.000
_cell.angle_alpha   90.00
_cell.angle_beta   90.00
_cell.angle_gamma   90.00
#
_symmetry.space_group_name_H-M   'P 1'
#
loop_
_entity.id
_entity.type
_entity.pdbx_description
1 polymer ?
#
loop_
_entity_poly.entity_id
_entity_poly.type
_entity_poly.pdbx_seq_one_letter_code
_entity_poly.pdbx_strand_id
1 'polypeptide(L)'
;MNPAIWRMGKISGAMTMPDCFRWRYGSKALEVLVAVICIVFLLPWMQMQFAGLATILRYIGWDISYTVGIGISAAIAYLYIAVAGIRAPAWISIMKDILMMAAIVSGGLVAIHNMPGGISGIFDMAIAHFPDKVVIDAEPITKNATFVFSTIIFQALGFCVTPLQYQFIFTAKSEDTIRRNQIIMPLYMFMYPFLIVAAYFVLVTVPNLNDPDSSFMALTAANLPEWTVGMVAAGGALTCILVIAVSALNLGGIFSRNIWGVFRSSVSQKQAVLVTNMTTGASLLISVVLAVMLPNLMLGVINIAYFWATQCFPMALATFFWRGATRTGVFAGLLTGVVAVVVLTETHVTFWGLNQGFVAMTLNALVMVAVCLCTNPDEATNETSNALFAYAAQEEPEAADL
;
A
#
# COMPACT_ATOMS: atom_id res chain seq x y z
N MET A 1 6.46 12.97 -8.99
CA MET A 1 5.00 12.79 -8.97
C MET A 1 4.36 13.35 -7.70
N ASN A 2 4.85 13.08 -6.49
CA ASN A 2 4.24 13.53 -5.23
C ASN A 2 4.06 15.05 -5.10
N PRO A 3 5.03 15.91 -5.50
CA PRO A 3 4.81 17.36 -5.58
C PRO A 3 3.64 17.75 -6.48
N ALA A 4 3.51 17.10 -7.64
CA ALA A 4 2.40 17.36 -8.56
C ALA A 4 1.02 16.98 -7.98
N ILE A 5 0.95 15.89 -7.20
CA ILE A 5 -0.25 15.51 -6.44
C ILE A 5 -0.62 16.59 -5.42
N TRP A 6 0.35 17.12 -4.69
CA TRP A 6 0.13 18.19 -3.71
C TRP A 6 -0.40 19.47 -4.36
N ARG A 7 0.25 19.91 -5.45
CA ARG A 7 -0.18 21.07 -6.24
C ARG A 7 -1.63 20.92 -6.70
N MET A 8 -1.97 19.73 -7.25
CA MET A 8 -3.34 19.43 -7.65
C MET A 8 -4.30 19.52 -6.47
N GLY A 9 -3.96 18.98 -5.32
CA GLY A 9 -4.77 19.11 -4.10
C GLY A 9 -5.04 20.56 -3.70
N LYS A 10 -4.03 21.43 -3.84
CA LYS A 10 -4.17 22.87 -3.53
C LYS A 10 -5.09 23.61 -4.50
N ILE A 11 -4.96 23.34 -5.81
CA ILE A 11 -5.77 24.01 -6.84
C ILE A 11 -7.21 23.49 -6.83
N SER A 12 -7.39 22.18 -6.72
CA SER A 12 -8.68 21.53 -6.85
C SER A 12 -9.51 21.50 -5.56
N GLY A 13 -8.88 21.70 -4.40
CA GLY A 13 -9.47 21.42 -3.10
C GLY A 13 -9.77 19.94 -2.87
N ALA A 14 -9.09 19.04 -3.60
CA ALA A 14 -9.27 17.60 -3.48
C ALA A 14 -8.87 17.11 -2.09
N MET A 15 -9.68 16.23 -1.52
CA MET A 15 -9.44 15.61 -0.22
C MET A 15 -9.17 14.10 -0.34
N THR A 16 -9.53 13.53 -1.49
CA THR A 16 -9.36 12.11 -1.81
C THR A 16 -8.72 11.94 -3.17
N MET A 17 -8.14 10.78 -3.43
CA MET A 17 -7.57 10.47 -4.74
C MET A 17 -8.61 10.56 -5.87
N PRO A 18 -9.85 10.02 -5.76
CA PRO A 18 -10.88 10.16 -6.80
C PRO A 18 -11.26 11.62 -7.11
N ASP A 19 -11.24 12.53 -6.12
CA ASP A 19 -11.54 13.95 -6.32
C ASP A 19 -10.61 14.60 -7.37
N CYS A 20 -9.31 14.24 -7.35
CA CYS A 20 -8.33 14.75 -8.32
C CYS A 20 -8.73 14.46 -9.76
N PHE A 21 -9.13 13.22 -10.02
CA PHE A 21 -9.46 12.79 -11.37
C PHE A 21 -10.83 13.32 -11.82
N ARG A 22 -11.77 13.44 -10.87
CA ARG A 22 -13.03 14.14 -11.15
C ARG A 22 -12.79 15.60 -11.53
N TRP A 23 -11.98 16.32 -10.75
CA TRP A 23 -11.67 17.72 -11.05
C TRP A 23 -10.98 17.86 -12.41
N ARG A 24 -10.03 16.98 -12.72
CA ARG A 24 -9.24 17.05 -13.96
C ARG A 24 -10.06 16.71 -15.21
N TYR A 25 -10.95 15.72 -15.13
CA TYR A 25 -11.67 15.17 -16.29
C TYR A 25 -13.19 15.41 -16.26
N GLY A 26 -13.73 16.08 -15.26
CA GLY A 26 -15.17 16.38 -15.14
C GLY A 26 -16.09 15.14 -15.06
N SER A 27 -15.56 13.93 -14.80
CA SER A 27 -16.27 12.67 -14.95
C SER A 27 -16.68 12.03 -13.63
N LYS A 28 -18.00 11.97 -13.37
CA LYS A 28 -18.54 11.19 -12.23
C LYS A 28 -18.26 9.70 -12.35
N ALA A 29 -18.32 9.14 -13.56
CA ALA A 29 -18.05 7.73 -13.79
C ALA A 29 -16.58 7.37 -13.47
N LEU A 30 -15.64 8.23 -13.88
CA LEU A 30 -14.23 8.05 -13.55
C LEU A 30 -13.98 8.16 -12.04
N GLU A 31 -14.59 9.14 -11.38
CA GLU A 31 -14.54 9.29 -9.93
C GLU A 31 -14.98 8.03 -9.19
N VAL A 32 -16.14 7.49 -9.55
CA VAL A 32 -16.68 6.26 -8.94
C VAL A 32 -15.80 5.06 -9.23
N LEU A 33 -15.29 4.91 -10.46
CA LEU A 33 -14.41 3.80 -10.83
C LEU A 33 -13.11 3.84 -10.00
N VAL A 34 -12.48 4.99 -9.87
CA VAL A 34 -11.29 5.17 -9.03
C VAL A 34 -11.60 4.91 -7.56
N ALA A 35 -12.76 5.37 -7.06
CA ALA A 35 -13.19 5.12 -5.70
C ALA A 35 -13.36 3.62 -5.42
N VAL A 36 -13.94 2.87 -6.35
CA VAL A 36 -14.07 1.40 -6.24
C VAL A 36 -12.69 0.74 -6.20
N ILE A 37 -11.77 1.14 -7.08
CA ILE A 37 -10.38 0.64 -7.08
C ILE A 37 -9.70 0.90 -5.73
N CYS A 38 -9.84 2.10 -5.19
CA CYS A 38 -9.28 2.45 -3.87
C CYS A 38 -9.84 1.55 -2.75
N ILE A 39 -11.15 1.28 -2.77
CA ILE A 39 -11.81 0.43 -1.78
C ILE A 39 -11.32 -1.02 -1.89
N VAL A 40 -11.24 -1.55 -3.12
CA VAL A 40 -10.77 -2.92 -3.37
C VAL A 40 -9.30 -3.08 -2.98
N PHE A 41 -8.48 -2.02 -3.10
CA PHE A 41 -7.11 -2.01 -2.58
C PHE A 41 -7.06 -2.01 -1.05
N LEU A 42 -7.86 -1.15 -0.39
CA LEU A 42 -7.77 -0.92 1.06
C LEU A 42 -8.25 -2.11 1.89
N LEU A 43 -9.22 -2.89 1.40
CA LEU A 43 -9.76 -4.04 2.13
C LEU A 43 -8.71 -5.15 2.37
N PRO A 44 -8.03 -5.71 1.35
CA PRO A 44 -6.94 -6.67 1.57
C PRO A 44 -5.75 -6.04 2.32
N TRP A 45 -5.50 -4.75 2.13
CA TRP A 45 -4.46 -4.03 2.87
C TRP A 45 -4.70 -4.05 4.38
N MET A 46 -5.95 -3.84 4.83
CA MET A 46 -6.34 -3.98 6.23
C MET A 46 -6.37 -5.44 6.70
N GLN A 47 -6.84 -6.38 5.86
CA GLN A 47 -6.81 -7.82 6.14
C GLN A 47 -5.42 -8.28 6.58
N MET A 48 -4.38 -7.89 5.85
CA MET A 48 -2.99 -8.22 6.16
C MET A 48 -2.56 -7.67 7.53
N GLN A 49 -3.00 -6.48 7.90
CA GLN A 49 -2.66 -5.89 9.20
C GLN A 49 -3.34 -6.65 10.36
N PHE A 50 -4.58 -7.10 10.18
CA PHE A 50 -5.26 -7.94 11.17
C PHE A 50 -4.56 -9.29 11.36
N ALA A 51 -4.11 -9.91 10.27
CA ALA A 51 -3.32 -11.14 10.31
C ALA A 51 -2.01 -10.94 11.07
N GLY A 52 -1.27 -9.86 10.77
CA GLY A 52 -0.02 -9.52 11.45
C GLY A 52 -0.21 -9.29 12.96
N LEU A 53 -1.24 -8.54 13.34
CA LEU A 53 -1.55 -8.30 14.75
C LEU A 53 -1.96 -9.59 15.49
N ALA A 54 -2.73 -10.46 14.85
CA ALA A 54 -3.11 -11.76 15.43
C ALA A 54 -1.86 -12.65 15.63
N THR A 55 -0.93 -12.67 14.68
CA THR A 55 0.35 -13.39 14.81
C THR A 55 1.17 -12.86 15.99
N ILE A 56 1.27 -11.55 16.15
CA ILE A 56 1.97 -10.94 17.30
C ILE A 56 1.35 -11.36 18.63
N LEU A 57 0.01 -11.29 18.75
CA LEU A 57 -0.71 -11.65 19.99
C LEU A 57 -0.46 -13.11 20.40
N ARG A 58 -0.38 -14.02 19.43
CA ARG A 58 -0.06 -15.44 19.69
C ARG A 58 1.36 -15.63 20.21
N TYR A 59 2.33 -14.87 19.72
CA TYR A 59 3.76 -14.98 20.11
C TYR A 59 4.08 -14.38 21.47
N ILE A 60 3.28 -13.43 21.98
CA ILE A 60 3.48 -12.86 23.32
C ILE A 60 2.93 -13.75 24.45
N GLY A 61 2.61 -15.00 24.16
CA GLY A 61 2.20 -16.00 25.14
C GLY A 61 0.68 -16.12 25.36
N TRP A 62 -0.12 -15.53 24.51
CA TRP A 62 -1.56 -15.76 24.52
C TRP A 62 -1.86 -17.04 23.73
N ASP A 63 -2.21 -18.10 24.45
CA ASP A 63 -2.64 -19.36 23.82
C ASP A 63 -4.08 -19.22 23.27
N ILE A 64 -4.19 -18.44 22.20
CA ILE A 64 -5.43 -18.14 21.51
C ILE A 64 -5.42 -18.67 20.08
N SER A 65 -6.60 -19.08 19.60
CA SER A 65 -6.74 -19.43 18.18
C SER A 65 -6.53 -18.19 17.29
N TYR A 66 -6.13 -18.42 16.04
CA TYR A 66 -5.95 -17.36 15.05
C TYR A 66 -7.19 -16.47 14.90
N THR A 67 -8.38 -17.06 14.82
CA THR A 67 -9.66 -16.35 14.72
C THR A 67 -9.95 -15.46 15.94
N VAL A 68 -9.66 -15.95 17.15
CA VAL A 68 -9.79 -15.15 18.37
C VAL A 68 -8.80 -13.99 18.36
N GLY A 69 -7.55 -14.24 17.92
CA GLY A 69 -6.54 -13.20 17.75
C GLY A 69 -7.00 -12.09 16.81
N ILE A 70 -7.59 -12.42 15.67
CA ILE A 70 -8.17 -11.44 14.73
C ILE A 70 -9.32 -10.66 15.39
N GLY A 71 -10.22 -11.33 16.13
CA GLY A 71 -11.32 -10.68 16.83
C GLY A 71 -10.85 -9.65 17.87
N ILE A 72 -9.84 -10.01 18.65
CA ILE A 72 -9.21 -9.09 19.61
C ILE A 72 -8.54 -7.92 18.88
N SER A 73 -7.82 -8.20 17.79
CA SER A 73 -7.18 -7.18 16.96
C SER A 73 -8.19 -6.17 16.42
N ALA A 74 -9.36 -6.65 15.99
CA ALA A 74 -10.45 -5.80 15.50
C ALA A 74 -11.01 -4.92 16.62
N ALA A 75 -11.21 -5.46 17.81
CA ALA A 75 -11.68 -4.71 18.97
C ALA A 75 -10.69 -3.59 19.36
N ILE A 76 -9.39 -3.91 19.40
CA ILE A 76 -8.32 -2.94 19.68
C ILE A 76 -8.30 -1.83 18.62
N ALA A 77 -8.33 -2.19 17.33
CA ALA A 77 -8.32 -1.23 16.24
C ALA A 77 -9.56 -0.32 16.26
N TYR A 78 -10.74 -0.88 16.53
CA TYR A 78 -11.98 -0.11 16.65
C TYR A 78 -11.93 0.88 17.82
N LEU A 79 -11.51 0.41 19.01
CA LEU A 79 -11.34 1.26 20.19
C LEU A 79 -10.34 2.39 19.92
N TYR A 80 -9.23 2.06 19.26
CA TYR A 80 -8.24 3.07 18.87
C TYR A 80 -8.85 4.15 17.98
N ILE A 81 -9.58 3.77 16.91
CA ILE A 81 -10.23 4.73 16.01
C ILE A 81 -11.26 5.58 16.74
N ALA A 82 -12.06 4.97 17.62
CA ALA A 82 -13.12 5.65 18.38
C ALA A 82 -12.57 6.70 19.35
N VAL A 83 -11.42 6.44 19.98
CA VAL A 83 -10.82 7.32 21.00
C VAL A 83 -9.82 8.32 20.42
N ALA A 84 -8.97 7.86 19.50
CA ALA A 84 -7.81 8.62 19.05
C ALA A 84 -8.11 9.65 17.94
N GLY A 85 -9.14 9.41 17.13
CA GLY A 85 -9.46 10.27 15.99
C GLY A 85 -8.29 10.41 15.00
N ILE A 86 -8.31 11.46 14.16
CA ILE A 86 -7.34 11.66 13.07
C ILE A 86 -5.98 12.22 13.56
N ARG A 87 -5.90 12.83 14.74
CA ARG A 87 -4.67 13.51 15.21
C ARG A 87 -3.66 12.61 15.91
N ALA A 88 -4.11 11.59 16.59
CA ALA A 88 -3.24 10.65 17.31
C ALA A 88 -2.29 9.82 16.43
N PRO A 89 -2.64 9.43 15.19
CA PRO A 89 -1.76 8.70 14.29
C PRO A 89 -0.38 9.34 14.09
N ALA A 90 -0.29 10.67 14.05
CA ALA A 90 0.98 11.36 13.78
C ALA A 90 2.03 11.16 14.89
N TRP A 91 1.63 11.24 16.17
CA TRP A 91 2.55 11.03 17.30
C TRP A 91 2.92 9.56 17.49
N ILE A 92 1.93 8.68 17.34
CA ILE A 92 2.16 7.23 17.43
C ILE A 92 3.09 6.75 16.32
N SER A 93 3.02 7.37 15.13
CA SER A 93 3.92 7.07 14.02
C SER A 93 5.39 7.23 14.38
N ILE A 94 5.78 8.30 15.07
CA ILE A 94 7.17 8.53 15.48
C ILE A 94 7.62 7.44 16.45
N MET A 95 6.80 7.15 17.48
CA MET A 95 7.13 6.15 18.47
C MET A 95 7.26 4.74 17.86
N LYS A 96 6.29 4.35 17.00
CA LYS A 96 6.34 3.05 16.32
C LYS A 96 7.55 2.92 15.42
N ASP A 97 7.95 3.98 14.71
CA ASP A 97 9.10 3.95 13.79
C ASP A 97 10.41 3.71 14.55
N ILE A 98 10.58 4.36 15.71
CA ILE A 98 11.74 4.14 16.58
C ILE A 98 11.76 2.68 17.07
N LEU A 99 10.64 2.18 17.59
CA LEU A 99 10.55 0.79 18.09
C LEU A 99 10.78 -0.22 16.97
N MET A 100 10.20 0.00 15.80
CA MET A 100 10.33 -0.90 14.66
C MET A 100 11.76 -0.92 14.12
N MET A 101 12.41 0.24 13.97
CA MET A 101 13.82 0.28 13.54
C MET A 101 14.72 -0.41 14.56
N ALA A 102 14.53 -0.15 15.84
CA ALA A 102 15.28 -0.81 16.91
C ALA A 102 15.07 -2.34 16.87
N ALA A 103 13.83 -2.78 16.69
CA ALA A 103 13.49 -4.21 16.60
C ALA A 103 14.17 -4.88 15.39
N ILE A 104 14.05 -4.28 14.21
CA ILE A 104 14.61 -4.86 12.97
C ILE A 104 16.12 -4.93 13.02
N VAL A 105 16.77 -3.85 13.40
CA VAL A 105 18.24 -3.80 13.47
C VAL A 105 18.75 -4.77 14.54
N SER A 106 18.15 -4.79 15.73
CA SER A 106 18.57 -5.72 16.79
C SER A 106 18.34 -7.18 16.39
N GLY A 107 17.20 -7.52 15.77
CA GLY A 107 16.92 -8.86 15.26
C GLY A 107 17.93 -9.32 14.22
N GLY A 108 18.27 -8.47 13.25
CA GLY A 108 19.30 -8.77 12.24
C GLY A 108 20.69 -8.93 12.84
N LEU A 109 21.09 -8.06 13.79
CA LEU A 109 22.38 -8.16 14.47
C LEU A 109 22.48 -9.43 15.31
N VAL A 110 21.43 -9.81 16.01
CA VAL A 110 21.36 -11.06 16.80
C VAL A 110 21.46 -12.28 15.88
N ALA A 111 20.78 -12.26 14.73
CA ALA A 111 20.90 -13.32 13.74
C ALA A 111 22.36 -13.49 13.26
N ILE A 112 23.05 -12.38 12.98
CA ILE A 112 24.47 -12.39 12.58
C ILE A 112 25.36 -12.91 13.70
N HIS A 113 25.14 -12.46 14.94
CA HIS A 113 25.94 -12.82 16.09
C HIS A 113 25.83 -14.31 16.45
N ASN A 114 24.62 -14.86 16.38
CA ASN A 114 24.34 -16.24 16.80
C ASN A 114 24.68 -17.28 15.73
N MET A 115 25.02 -16.85 14.51
CA MET A 115 25.41 -17.77 13.44
C MET A 115 26.92 -17.90 13.36
N PRO A 116 27.51 -19.14 13.45
CA PRO A 116 28.91 -19.37 13.15
C PRO A 116 29.25 -18.90 11.74
N GLY A 117 30.25 -18.04 11.59
CA GLY A 117 30.60 -17.41 10.31
C GLY A 117 29.77 -16.17 9.95
N GLY A 118 28.86 -15.72 10.83
CA GLY A 118 28.06 -14.51 10.64
C GLY A 118 27.19 -14.56 9.41
N ILE A 119 27.17 -13.46 8.62
CA ILE A 119 26.35 -13.36 7.41
C ILE A 119 26.70 -14.47 6.40
N SER A 120 27.99 -14.74 6.15
CA SER A 120 28.42 -15.81 5.23
C SER A 120 27.88 -17.16 5.69
N GLY A 121 28.01 -17.49 7.00
CA GLY A 121 27.50 -18.74 7.55
C GLY A 121 26.01 -18.94 7.36
N ILE A 122 25.19 -17.87 7.48
CA ILE A 122 23.75 -17.92 7.22
C ILE A 122 23.47 -18.33 5.77
N PHE A 123 24.11 -17.66 4.81
CA PHE A 123 23.87 -17.93 3.38
C PHE A 123 24.49 -19.26 2.93
N ASP A 124 25.66 -19.65 3.44
CA ASP A 124 26.27 -20.95 3.14
C ASP A 124 25.37 -22.10 3.61
N MET A 125 24.80 -22.00 4.81
CA MET A 125 23.83 -22.98 5.31
C MET A 125 22.52 -22.96 4.51
N ALA A 126 22.04 -21.79 4.12
CA ALA A 126 20.83 -21.67 3.30
C ALA A 126 21.04 -22.32 1.92
N ILE A 127 22.19 -22.10 1.27
CA ILE A 127 22.55 -22.72 0.00
C ILE A 127 22.68 -24.25 0.15
N ALA A 128 23.29 -24.71 1.23
CA ALA A 128 23.51 -26.14 1.45
C ALA A 128 22.22 -26.93 1.74
N HIS A 129 21.28 -26.36 2.52
CA HIS A 129 20.09 -27.08 2.97
C HIS A 129 18.79 -26.69 2.24
N PHE A 130 18.73 -25.48 1.67
CA PHE A 130 17.57 -24.93 1.00
C PHE A 130 17.93 -24.22 -0.32
N PRO A 131 18.63 -24.92 -1.26
CA PRO A 131 19.11 -24.29 -2.50
C PRO A 131 17.96 -23.67 -3.32
N ASP A 132 16.78 -24.29 -3.28
CA ASP A 132 15.57 -23.82 -3.95
C ASP A 132 15.02 -22.50 -3.40
N LYS A 133 15.47 -22.04 -2.21
CA LYS A 133 15.06 -20.78 -1.58
C LYS A 133 16.04 -19.63 -1.84
N VAL A 134 17.21 -19.91 -2.36
CA VAL A 134 18.29 -18.92 -2.58
C VAL A 134 18.54 -18.62 -4.06
N VAL A 135 17.91 -19.34 -4.97
CA VAL A 135 18.08 -19.16 -6.41
C VAL A 135 16.80 -18.64 -7.07
N ILE A 136 16.99 -17.84 -8.12
CA ILE A 136 15.95 -17.50 -9.07
C ILE A 136 15.89 -18.65 -10.08
N ASP A 137 14.75 -19.33 -10.18
CA ASP A 137 14.57 -20.50 -11.02
C ASP A 137 13.45 -20.28 -12.03
N ALA A 138 13.42 -21.10 -13.10
CA ALA A 138 12.36 -21.03 -14.10
C ALA A 138 10.99 -21.47 -13.55
N GLU A 139 11.00 -22.40 -12.59
CA GLU A 139 9.79 -22.93 -11.95
C GLU A 139 9.92 -22.95 -10.41
N PRO A 140 8.88 -22.62 -9.65
CA PRO A 140 7.60 -22.08 -10.12
C PRO A 140 7.72 -20.66 -10.67
N ILE A 141 6.78 -20.22 -11.49
CA ILE A 141 6.80 -18.92 -12.18
C ILE A 141 7.05 -17.72 -11.25
N THR A 142 6.63 -17.81 -9.99
CA THR A 142 6.85 -16.78 -8.96
C THR A 142 8.33 -16.61 -8.58
N LYS A 143 9.18 -17.57 -8.92
CA LYS A 143 10.64 -17.49 -8.75
C LYS A 143 11.37 -17.10 -10.02
N ASN A 144 10.68 -17.04 -11.16
CA ASN A 144 11.26 -16.65 -12.43
C ASN A 144 11.75 -15.20 -12.38
N ALA A 145 12.93 -14.94 -12.93
CA ALA A 145 13.52 -13.60 -12.98
C ALA A 145 12.57 -12.57 -13.62
N THR A 146 11.88 -12.94 -14.70
CA THR A 146 10.92 -12.07 -15.39
C THR A 146 9.77 -11.68 -14.48
N PHE A 147 9.22 -12.64 -13.71
CA PHE A 147 8.17 -12.36 -12.72
C PHE A 147 8.67 -11.43 -11.62
N VAL A 148 9.84 -11.71 -11.06
CA VAL A 148 10.43 -10.93 -9.96
C VAL A 148 10.68 -9.48 -10.41
N PHE A 149 11.36 -9.26 -11.54
CA PHE A 149 11.64 -7.92 -12.04
C PHE A 149 10.35 -7.15 -12.41
N SER A 150 9.40 -7.80 -13.08
CA SER A 150 8.13 -7.16 -13.41
C SER A 150 7.32 -6.82 -12.15
N THR A 151 7.38 -7.65 -11.10
CA THR A 151 6.75 -7.39 -9.81
C THR A 151 7.38 -6.20 -9.10
N ILE A 152 8.72 -6.09 -9.09
CA ILE A 152 9.43 -4.94 -8.49
C ILE A 152 9.01 -3.64 -9.18
N ILE A 153 9.05 -3.59 -10.51
CA ILE A 153 8.66 -2.40 -11.27
C ILE A 153 7.20 -2.04 -11.00
N PHE A 154 6.32 -3.01 -11.14
CA PHE A 154 4.88 -2.86 -10.95
C PHE A 154 4.53 -2.35 -9.54
N GLN A 155 5.10 -2.92 -8.49
CA GLN A 155 4.85 -2.48 -7.12
C GLN A 155 5.44 -1.10 -6.84
N ALA A 156 6.63 -0.79 -7.34
CA ALA A 156 7.24 0.53 -7.21
C ALA A 156 6.36 1.63 -7.83
N LEU A 157 5.81 1.38 -9.03
CA LEU A 157 4.90 2.29 -9.68
C LEU A 157 3.55 2.39 -8.96
N GLY A 158 3.02 1.27 -8.49
CA GLY A 158 1.77 1.19 -7.72
C GLY A 158 1.85 1.94 -6.40
N PHE A 159 2.97 1.88 -5.70
CA PHE A 159 3.18 2.60 -4.45
C PHE A 159 2.97 4.11 -4.60
N CYS A 160 3.34 4.68 -5.75
CA CYS A 160 3.17 6.10 -6.03
C CYS A 160 1.71 6.55 -6.14
N VAL A 161 0.76 5.63 -6.33
CA VAL A 161 -0.66 5.92 -6.61
C VAL A 161 -1.62 5.23 -5.63
N THR A 162 -1.13 4.82 -4.46
CA THR A 162 -2.02 4.30 -3.43
C THR A 162 -2.90 5.41 -2.84
N PRO A 163 -4.15 5.13 -2.46
CA PRO A 163 -5.02 6.13 -1.86
C PRO A 163 -4.47 6.70 -0.54
N LEU A 164 -3.70 5.91 0.21
CA LEU A 164 -3.02 6.36 1.42
C LEU A 164 -1.95 7.41 1.12
N GLN A 165 -1.20 7.23 0.03
CA GLN A 165 -0.18 8.20 -0.39
C GLN A 165 -0.79 9.57 -0.70
N TYR A 166 -1.92 9.59 -1.43
CA TYR A 166 -2.64 10.84 -1.69
C TYR A 166 -3.10 11.53 -0.41
N GLN A 167 -3.64 10.78 0.54
CA GLN A 167 -4.09 11.31 1.82
C GLN A 167 -2.94 11.98 2.59
N PHE A 168 -1.78 11.34 2.67
CA PHE A 168 -0.62 11.92 3.35
C PHE A 168 -0.07 13.15 2.61
N ILE A 169 -0.03 13.13 1.29
CA ILE A 169 0.44 14.26 0.48
C ILE A 169 -0.46 15.48 0.67
N PHE A 170 -1.78 15.32 0.68
CA PHE A 170 -2.70 16.44 0.87
C PHE A 170 -2.60 17.09 2.25
N THR A 171 -2.13 16.37 3.26
CA THR A 171 -1.92 16.92 4.61
C THR A 171 -0.57 17.60 4.80
N ALA A 172 0.34 17.52 3.83
CA ALA A 172 1.64 18.14 3.90
C ALA A 172 1.56 19.68 3.90
N LYS A 173 2.42 20.32 4.70
CA LYS A 173 2.44 21.79 4.85
C LYS A 173 2.90 22.49 3.58
N SER A 174 3.91 21.95 2.91
CA SER A 174 4.53 22.54 1.71
C SER A 174 5.07 21.46 0.78
N GLU A 175 5.35 21.86 -0.45
CA GLU A 175 5.99 21.01 -1.45
C GLU A 175 7.41 20.61 -1.02
N ASP A 176 8.17 21.51 -0.39
CA ASP A 176 9.51 21.21 0.11
C ASP A 176 9.51 20.14 1.19
N THR A 177 8.48 20.12 2.05
CA THR A 177 8.30 19.04 3.01
C THR A 177 8.16 17.69 2.30
N ILE A 178 7.43 17.65 1.20
CA ILE A 178 7.27 16.43 0.39
C ILE A 178 8.59 16.05 -0.26
N ARG A 179 9.30 17.00 -0.89
CA ARG A 179 10.60 16.77 -1.52
C ARG A 179 11.62 16.21 -0.54
N ARG A 180 11.75 16.83 0.64
CA ARG A 180 12.63 16.35 1.72
C ARG A 180 12.27 14.95 2.19
N ASN A 181 10.99 14.66 2.36
CA ASN A 181 10.52 13.33 2.74
C ASN A 181 10.88 12.27 1.69
N GLN A 182 10.79 12.60 0.40
CA GLN A 182 11.18 11.70 -0.69
C GLN A 182 12.68 11.40 -0.74
N ILE A 183 13.53 12.32 -0.22
CA ILE A 183 14.98 12.11 -0.12
C ILE A 183 15.30 11.25 1.11
N ILE A 184 14.59 11.47 2.22
CA ILE A 184 14.84 10.77 3.49
C ILE A 184 14.23 9.36 3.49
N MET A 185 13.08 9.17 2.85
CA MET A 185 12.36 7.89 2.83
C MET A 185 13.20 6.70 2.31
N PRO A 186 14.04 6.81 1.27
CA PRO A 186 14.94 5.73 0.86
C PRO A 186 15.93 5.32 1.94
N LEU A 187 16.36 6.22 2.83
CA LEU A 187 17.26 5.87 3.94
C LEU A 187 16.60 4.89 4.92
N TYR A 188 15.29 4.97 5.07
CA TYR A 188 14.51 4.03 5.86
C TYR A 188 14.61 2.58 5.32
N MET A 189 14.86 2.43 4.01
CA MET A 189 15.01 1.12 3.36
C MET A 189 16.31 0.40 3.74
N PHE A 190 17.31 1.09 4.32
CA PHE A 190 18.54 0.44 4.81
C PHE A 190 18.31 -0.57 5.95
N MET A 191 17.12 -0.63 6.53
CA MET A 191 16.75 -1.69 7.47
C MET A 191 16.43 -3.03 6.80
N TYR A 192 16.07 -3.05 5.50
CA TYR A 192 15.70 -4.30 4.81
C TYR A 192 16.81 -5.37 4.79
N PRO A 193 18.11 -5.07 4.62
CA PRO A 193 19.16 -6.06 4.75
C PRO A 193 19.11 -6.83 6.08
N PHE A 194 18.80 -6.16 7.18
CA PHE A 194 18.67 -6.82 8.49
C PHE A 194 17.46 -7.77 8.54
N LEU A 195 16.35 -7.40 7.90
CA LEU A 195 15.18 -8.29 7.76
C LEU A 195 15.49 -9.52 6.92
N ILE A 196 16.21 -9.35 5.80
CA ILE A 196 16.62 -10.45 4.92
C ILE A 196 17.51 -11.42 5.67
N VAL A 197 18.54 -10.92 6.37
CA VAL A 197 19.45 -11.74 7.18
C VAL A 197 18.69 -12.47 8.28
N ALA A 198 17.76 -11.78 8.96
CA ALA A 198 16.91 -12.39 9.99
C ALA A 198 16.02 -13.50 9.42
N ALA A 199 15.43 -13.30 8.24
CA ALA A 199 14.59 -14.30 7.58
C ALA A 199 15.38 -15.56 7.19
N TYR A 200 16.57 -15.40 6.59
CA TYR A 200 17.42 -16.54 6.26
C TYR A 200 17.97 -17.26 7.49
N PHE A 201 18.30 -16.53 8.56
CA PHE A 201 18.69 -17.14 9.83
C PHE A 201 17.57 -18.05 10.37
N VAL A 202 16.33 -17.59 10.37
CA VAL A 202 15.18 -18.41 10.80
C VAL A 202 14.97 -19.60 9.89
N LEU A 203 15.13 -19.43 8.58
CA LEU A 203 15.00 -20.52 7.62
C LEU A 203 15.97 -21.68 7.95
N VAL A 204 17.21 -21.38 8.34
CA VAL A 204 18.21 -22.41 8.62
C VAL A 204 18.18 -22.92 10.06
N THR A 205 17.68 -22.14 11.02
CA THR A 205 17.65 -22.54 12.45
C THR A 205 16.30 -23.10 12.90
N VAL A 206 15.21 -22.73 12.23
CA VAL A 206 13.84 -23.18 12.53
C VAL A 206 13.14 -23.68 11.25
N PRO A 207 13.67 -24.76 10.61
CA PRO A 207 13.23 -25.18 9.28
C PRO A 207 11.76 -25.64 9.21
N ASN A 208 11.15 -25.99 10.33
CA ASN A 208 9.77 -26.49 10.41
C ASN A 208 8.78 -25.43 10.94
N LEU A 209 9.04 -24.14 10.67
CA LEU A 209 8.14 -23.10 11.08
C LEU A 209 6.80 -23.21 10.31
N ASN A 210 5.71 -23.47 11.04
CA ASN A 210 4.39 -23.70 10.44
C ASN A 210 3.82 -22.47 9.73
N ASP A 211 4.20 -21.27 10.19
CA ASP A 211 3.72 -20.00 9.66
C ASP A 211 4.92 -19.11 9.29
N PRO A 212 5.29 -19.01 7.99
CA PRO A 212 6.40 -18.19 7.55
C PRO A 212 6.27 -16.70 7.90
N ASP A 213 5.04 -16.18 7.99
CA ASP A 213 4.80 -14.77 8.36
C ASP A 213 5.15 -14.48 9.83
N SER A 214 5.31 -15.52 10.65
CA SER A 214 5.75 -15.41 12.05
C SER A 214 7.29 -15.44 12.25
N SER A 215 8.08 -15.55 11.18
CA SER A 215 9.54 -15.77 11.25
C SER A 215 10.26 -14.77 12.15
N PHE A 216 9.95 -13.49 12.01
CA PHE A 216 10.61 -12.45 12.80
C PHE A 216 10.28 -12.56 14.30
N MET A 217 9.03 -12.91 14.63
CA MET A 217 8.63 -13.15 16.03
C MET A 217 9.28 -14.42 16.58
N ALA A 218 9.43 -15.48 15.77
CA ALA A 218 10.12 -16.70 16.17
C ALA A 218 11.60 -16.43 16.47
N LEU A 219 12.29 -15.65 15.63
CA LEU A 219 13.67 -15.22 15.88
C LEU A 219 13.79 -14.49 17.22
N THR A 220 12.93 -13.51 17.45
CA THR A 220 13.01 -12.66 18.65
C THR A 220 12.71 -13.46 19.90
N ALA A 221 11.68 -14.32 19.89
CA ALA A 221 11.31 -15.16 21.02
C ALA A 221 12.38 -16.19 21.39
N ALA A 222 13.11 -16.72 20.39
CA ALA A 222 14.16 -17.72 20.64
C ALA A 222 15.52 -17.13 21.07
N ASN A 223 15.82 -15.87 20.70
CA ASN A 223 17.17 -15.33 20.81
C ASN A 223 17.28 -14.03 21.62
N LEU A 224 16.17 -13.41 22.01
CA LEU A 224 16.16 -12.15 22.74
C LEU A 224 15.52 -12.32 24.13
N PRO A 225 15.92 -11.49 25.11
CA PRO A 225 15.26 -11.45 26.40
C PRO A 225 13.78 -11.11 26.30
N GLU A 226 12.94 -11.62 27.20
CA GLU A 226 11.49 -11.47 27.18
C GLU A 226 11.01 -10.01 27.07
N TRP A 227 11.68 -9.08 27.74
CA TRP A 227 11.34 -7.66 27.67
C TRP A 227 11.54 -7.06 26.26
N THR A 228 12.56 -7.52 25.51
CA THR A 228 12.79 -7.08 24.11
C THR A 228 11.77 -7.68 23.16
N VAL A 229 11.33 -8.93 23.40
CA VAL A 229 10.20 -9.53 22.66
C VAL A 229 8.95 -8.70 22.85
N GLY A 230 8.68 -8.23 24.09
CA GLY A 230 7.58 -7.31 24.35
C GLY A 230 7.70 -5.99 23.60
N MET A 231 8.89 -5.40 23.51
CA MET A 231 9.13 -4.17 22.72
C MET A 231 8.91 -4.38 21.21
N VAL A 232 9.40 -5.48 20.66
CA VAL A 232 9.21 -5.85 19.24
C VAL A 232 7.71 -6.04 18.96
N ALA A 233 7.03 -6.77 19.82
CA ALA A 233 5.59 -6.99 19.71
C ALA A 233 4.79 -5.68 19.79
N ALA A 234 5.15 -4.79 20.71
CA ALA A 234 4.51 -3.47 20.83
C ALA A 234 4.73 -2.61 19.58
N GLY A 235 5.95 -2.56 19.04
CA GLY A 235 6.26 -1.83 17.79
C GLY A 235 5.47 -2.36 16.59
N GLY A 236 5.41 -3.68 16.44
CA GLY A 236 4.63 -4.34 15.40
C GLY A 236 3.12 -4.10 15.55
N ALA A 237 2.59 -4.26 16.77
CA ALA A 237 1.17 -4.01 17.06
C ALA A 237 0.76 -2.56 16.77
N LEU A 238 1.55 -1.58 17.22
CA LEU A 238 1.31 -0.17 16.92
C LEU A 238 1.33 0.11 15.42
N THR A 239 2.22 -0.56 14.67
CA THR A 239 2.28 -0.44 13.20
C THR A 239 1.00 -0.95 12.56
N CYS A 240 0.55 -2.16 12.92
CA CYS A 240 -0.68 -2.75 12.39
C CYS A 240 -1.91 -1.89 12.72
N ILE A 241 -2.07 -1.49 13.98
CA ILE A 241 -3.22 -0.68 14.44
C ILE A 241 -3.28 0.66 13.70
N LEU A 242 -2.13 1.34 13.55
CA LEU A 242 -2.06 2.61 12.84
C LEU A 242 -2.50 2.48 11.39
N VAL A 243 -1.99 1.46 10.68
CA VAL A 243 -2.31 1.24 9.27
C VAL A 243 -3.79 0.87 9.10
N ILE A 244 -4.35 0.03 9.98
CA ILE A 244 -5.79 -0.28 9.99
C ILE A 244 -6.61 1.00 10.13
N ALA A 245 -6.27 1.83 11.13
CA ALA A 245 -7.04 3.04 11.43
C ALA A 245 -7.03 4.04 10.27
N VAL A 246 -5.87 4.34 9.71
CA VAL A 246 -5.73 5.27 8.59
C VAL A 246 -6.43 4.73 7.33
N SER A 247 -6.31 3.44 7.06
CA SER A 247 -6.95 2.80 5.91
C SER A 247 -8.47 2.80 6.02
N ALA A 248 -9.01 2.45 7.19
CA ALA A 248 -10.45 2.43 7.44
C ALA A 248 -11.08 3.83 7.33
N LEU A 249 -10.42 4.85 7.90
CA LEU A 249 -10.87 6.25 7.79
C LEU A 249 -10.79 6.76 6.36
N ASN A 250 -9.75 6.41 5.61
CA ASN A 250 -9.60 6.75 4.19
C ASN A 250 -10.73 6.11 3.37
N LEU A 251 -10.98 4.81 3.56
CA LEU A 251 -12.05 4.10 2.87
C LEU A 251 -13.42 4.71 3.19
N GLY A 252 -13.70 5.00 4.46
CA GLY A 252 -14.93 5.67 4.87
C GLY A 252 -15.13 7.02 4.20
N GLY A 253 -14.06 7.83 4.14
CA GLY A 253 -14.06 9.12 3.45
C GLY A 253 -14.30 9.02 1.95
N ILE A 254 -13.59 8.11 1.27
CA ILE A 254 -13.75 7.85 -0.16
C ILE A 254 -15.18 7.38 -0.48
N PHE A 255 -15.71 6.42 0.28
CA PHE A 255 -17.07 5.94 0.04
C PHE A 255 -18.11 7.04 0.23
N SER A 256 -18.04 7.74 1.36
CA SER A 256 -19.00 8.81 1.69
C SER A 256 -19.00 9.94 0.67
N ARG A 257 -17.80 10.33 0.19
CA ARG A 257 -17.63 11.46 -0.71
C ARG A 257 -17.80 11.08 -2.18
N ASN A 258 -17.11 10.03 -2.61
CA ASN A 258 -16.93 9.72 -4.04
C ASN A 258 -17.84 8.59 -4.55
N ILE A 259 -18.59 7.93 -3.68
CA ILE A 259 -19.64 6.99 -4.08
C ILE A 259 -20.99 7.53 -3.64
N TRP A 260 -21.24 7.58 -2.33
CA TRP A 260 -22.56 7.97 -1.82
C TRP A 260 -22.92 9.44 -2.15
N GLY A 261 -21.95 10.36 -2.02
CA GLY A 261 -22.15 11.79 -2.29
C GLY A 261 -22.34 12.13 -3.76
N VAL A 262 -21.76 11.35 -4.70
CA VAL A 262 -21.87 11.61 -6.15
C VAL A 262 -23.29 11.48 -6.67
N PHE A 263 -24.10 10.58 -6.06
CA PHE A 263 -25.48 10.30 -6.47
C PHE A 263 -26.51 11.16 -5.74
N ARG A 264 -26.07 12.13 -4.91
CA ARG A 264 -26.98 13.02 -4.16
C ARG A 264 -26.75 14.48 -4.52
N SER A 265 -27.85 15.23 -4.64
CA SER A 265 -27.82 16.66 -4.99
C SER A 265 -27.35 17.55 -3.82
N SER A 266 -27.59 17.11 -2.58
CA SER A 266 -27.13 17.81 -1.37
C SER A 266 -26.88 16.81 -0.25
N VAL A 267 -25.75 16.97 0.42
CA VAL A 267 -25.34 16.14 1.56
C VAL A 267 -25.02 17.06 2.72
N SER A 268 -25.75 16.93 3.84
CA SER A 268 -25.41 17.66 5.04
C SER A 268 -24.11 17.10 5.68
N GLN A 269 -23.37 17.96 6.35
CA GLN A 269 -22.13 17.53 7.04
C GLN A 269 -22.39 16.41 8.04
N LYS A 270 -23.52 16.43 8.76
CA LYS A 270 -23.89 15.36 9.69
C LYS A 270 -24.09 14.02 8.99
N GLN A 271 -24.76 14.04 7.82
CA GLN A 271 -24.95 12.83 7.01
C GLN A 271 -23.63 12.29 6.46
N ALA A 272 -22.76 13.16 5.95
CA ALA A 272 -21.42 12.75 5.47
C ALA A 272 -20.61 12.08 6.57
N VAL A 273 -20.56 12.64 7.77
CA VAL A 273 -19.87 12.06 8.94
C VAL A 273 -20.50 10.72 9.34
N LEU A 274 -21.82 10.64 9.38
CA LEU A 274 -22.51 9.39 9.70
C LEU A 274 -22.15 8.27 8.71
N VAL A 275 -22.25 8.55 7.42
CA VAL A 275 -21.91 7.58 6.35
C VAL A 275 -20.43 7.18 6.43
N THR A 276 -19.52 8.15 6.66
CA THR A 276 -18.11 7.86 6.86
C THR A 276 -17.90 6.88 8.02
N ASN A 277 -18.50 7.14 9.19
CA ASN A 277 -18.36 6.29 10.38
C ASN A 277 -18.94 4.90 10.15
N MET A 278 -20.12 4.80 9.55
CA MET A 278 -20.76 3.52 9.22
C MET A 278 -19.89 2.70 8.24
N THR A 279 -19.38 3.35 7.20
CA THR A 279 -18.53 2.69 6.20
C THR A 279 -17.18 2.29 6.80
N THR A 280 -16.60 3.12 7.66
CA THR A 280 -15.38 2.77 8.42
C THR A 280 -15.60 1.51 9.24
N GLY A 281 -16.68 1.43 10.02
CA GLY A 281 -17.02 0.24 10.79
C GLY A 281 -17.28 -0.99 9.91
N ALA A 282 -18.03 -0.83 8.81
CA ALA A 282 -18.28 -1.91 7.86
C ALA A 282 -16.98 -2.42 7.21
N SER A 283 -16.05 -1.52 6.86
CA SER A 283 -14.78 -1.90 6.24
C SER A 283 -13.88 -2.72 7.20
N LEU A 284 -13.86 -2.36 8.47
CA LEU A 284 -13.18 -3.16 9.49
C LEU A 284 -13.77 -4.57 9.57
N LEU A 285 -15.09 -4.67 9.64
CA LEU A 285 -15.77 -5.95 9.71
C LEU A 285 -15.51 -6.82 8.47
N ILE A 286 -15.60 -6.24 7.27
CA ILE A 286 -15.30 -6.94 6.01
C ILE A 286 -13.86 -7.44 6.01
N SER A 287 -12.90 -6.61 6.39
CA SER A 287 -11.48 -7.00 6.42
C SER A 287 -11.19 -8.10 7.44
N VAL A 288 -11.89 -8.09 8.58
CA VAL A 288 -11.84 -9.17 9.58
C VAL A 288 -12.38 -10.47 8.99
N VAL A 289 -13.54 -10.43 8.33
CA VAL A 289 -14.13 -11.60 7.66
C VAL A 289 -13.18 -12.14 6.60
N LEU A 290 -12.58 -11.27 5.78
CA LEU A 290 -11.57 -11.68 4.79
C LEU A 290 -10.36 -12.34 5.47
N ALA A 291 -9.86 -11.80 6.58
CA ALA A 291 -8.72 -12.38 7.29
C ALA A 291 -9.01 -13.76 7.88
N VAL A 292 -10.24 -14.00 8.30
CA VAL A 292 -10.67 -15.32 8.83
C VAL A 292 -10.95 -16.33 7.72
N MET A 293 -11.62 -15.88 6.65
CA MET A 293 -12.09 -16.79 5.58
C MET A 293 -11.03 -17.07 4.52
N LEU A 294 -10.08 -16.15 4.31
CA LEU A 294 -9.03 -16.23 3.30
C LEU A 294 -7.65 -16.06 3.95
N PRO A 295 -7.20 -17.01 4.77
CA PRO A 295 -5.92 -16.95 5.45
C PRO A 295 -4.78 -17.25 4.46
N ASN A 296 -4.44 -16.28 3.62
CA ASN A 296 -3.32 -16.36 2.69
C ASN A 296 -2.06 -15.73 3.31
N LEU A 297 -0.89 -16.15 2.81
CA LEU A 297 0.37 -15.48 3.14
C LEU A 297 0.28 -13.98 2.83
N MET A 298 0.83 -13.14 3.71
CA MET A 298 0.77 -11.67 3.58
C MET A 298 1.28 -11.18 2.22
N LEU A 299 2.30 -11.84 1.66
CA LEU A 299 2.83 -11.50 0.34
C LEU A 299 1.79 -11.68 -0.79
N GLY A 300 0.99 -12.74 -0.73
CA GLY A 300 -0.10 -12.96 -1.70
C GLY A 300 -1.17 -11.88 -1.63
N VAL A 301 -1.56 -11.51 -0.41
CA VAL A 301 -2.56 -10.45 -0.16
C VAL A 301 -2.07 -9.09 -0.66
N ILE A 302 -0.79 -8.75 -0.43
CA ILE A 302 -0.17 -7.54 -0.96
C ILE A 302 -0.24 -7.50 -2.48
N ASN A 303 0.13 -8.57 -3.16
CA ASN A 303 0.11 -8.62 -4.63
C ASN A 303 -1.30 -8.35 -5.16
N ILE A 304 -2.33 -8.98 -4.59
CA ILE A 304 -3.72 -8.76 -4.97
C ILE A 304 -4.11 -7.29 -4.78
N ALA A 305 -3.78 -6.69 -3.64
CA ALA A 305 -4.04 -5.28 -3.40
C ALA A 305 -3.40 -4.38 -4.46
N TYR A 306 -2.12 -4.59 -4.75
CA TYR A 306 -1.41 -3.80 -5.76
C TYR A 306 -1.92 -4.01 -7.19
N PHE A 307 -2.48 -5.17 -7.53
CA PHE A 307 -3.09 -5.39 -8.85
C PHE A 307 -4.14 -4.32 -9.18
N TRP A 308 -4.89 -3.88 -8.19
CA TRP A 308 -5.90 -2.84 -8.34
C TRP A 308 -5.32 -1.42 -8.31
N ALA A 309 -4.52 -1.10 -7.30
CA ALA A 309 -3.99 0.26 -7.14
C ALA A 309 -3.14 0.69 -8.34
N THR A 310 -2.30 -0.20 -8.86
CA THR A 310 -1.37 0.13 -9.93
C THR A 310 -2.06 0.44 -11.25
N GLN A 311 -3.32 0.02 -11.45
CA GLN A 311 -4.09 0.43 -12.62
C GLN A 311 -4.34 1.95 -12.68
N CYS A 312 -4.26 2.63 -11.55
CA CYS A 312 -4.35 4.09 -11.51
C CYS A 312 -3.06 4.80 -11.94
N PHE A 313 -1.93 4.09 -12.08
CA PHE A 313 -0.64 4.72 -12.40
C PHE A 313 -0.58 5.36 -13.79
N PRO A 314 -0.98 4.68 -14.90
CA PRO A 314 -0.97 5.32 -16.22
C PRO A 314 -1.83 6.58 -16.27
N MET A 315 -3.02 6.54 -15.66
CA MET A 315 -3.92 7.67 -15.55
C MET A 315 -3.29 8.83 -14.75
N ALA A 316 -2.66 8.54 -13.62
CA ALA A 316 -1.99 9.54 -12.80
C ALA A 316 -0.84 10.19 -13.56
N LEU A 317 -0.02 9.40 -14.24
CA LEU A 317 1.07 9.90 -15.06
C LEU A 317 0.55 10.84 -16.17
N ALA A 318 -0.49 10.42 -16.90
CA ALA A 318 -1.12 11.24 -17.93
C ALA A 318 -1.72 12.53 -17.34
N THR A 319 -2.36 12.45 -16.18
CA THR A 319 -2.96 13.61 -15.50
C THR A 319 -1.93 14.70 -15.17
N PHE A 320 -0.76 14.32 -14.69
CA PHE A 320 0.25 15.27 -14.21
C PHE A 320 1.26 15.71 -15.28
N PHE A 321 1.48 14.91 -16.33
CA PHE A 321 2.57 15.15 -17.27
C PHE A 321 2.14 15.22 -18.73
N TRP A 322 0.87 14.94 -19.07
CA TRP A 322 0.39 14.96 -20.45
C TRP A 322 -0.84 15.85 -20.64
N ARG A 323 -0.65 17.00 -21.29
CA ARG A 323 -1.74 17.96 -21.56
C ARG A 323 -2.84 17.38 -22.45
N GLY A 324 -2.48 16.54 -23.41
CA GLY A 324 -3.39 15.90 -24.37
C GLY A 324 -4.21 14.73 -23.82
N ALA A 325 -4.09 14.40 -22.53
CA ALA A 325 -4.86 13.33 -21.94
C ALA A 325 -6.34 13.66 -21.94
N THR A 326 -7.15 12.76 -22.53
CA THR A 326 -8.58 12.94 -22.69
C THR A 326 -9.38 12.13 -21.65
N ARG A 327 -10.56 12.64 -21.28
CA ARG A 327 -11.49 11.92 -20.39
C ARG A 327 -11.79 10.51 -20.88
N THR A 328 -12.06 10.37 -22.19
CA THR A 328 -12.42 9.09 -22.81
C THR A 328 -11.25 8.11 -22.79
N GLY A 329 -10.04 8.59 -23.14
CA GLY A 329 -8.84 7.75 -23.15
C GLY A 329 -8.47 7.24 -21.77
N VAL A 330 -8.48 8.12 -20.77
CA VAL A 330 -8.19 7.76 -19.38
C VAL A 330 -9.20 6.74 -18.82
N PHE A 331 -10.49 6.94 -19.11
CA PHE A 331 -11.53 6.01 -18.67
C PHE A 331 -11.42 4.66 -19.37
N ALA A 332 -11.20 4.64 -20.69
CA ALA A 332 -11.04 3.41 -21.46
C ALA A 332 -9.82 2.61 -21.00
N GLY A 333 -8.68 3.28 -20.80
CA GLY A 333 -7.46 2.63 -20.30
C GLY A 333 -7.68 2.02 -18.91
N LEU A 334 -8.22 2.79 -17.96
CA LEU A 334 -8.45 2.32 -16.60
C LEU A 334 -9.42 1.13 -16.57
N LEU A 335 -10.52 1.20 -17.34
CA LEU A 335 -11.48 0.10 -17.44
C LEU A 335 -10.84 -1.16 -18.03
N THR A 336 -10.02 -1.00 -19.09
CA THR A 336 -9.25 -2.11 -19.67
C THR A 336 -8.32 -2.74 -18.65
N GLY A 337 -7.60 -1.94 -17.87
CA GLY A 337 -6.72 -2.43 -16.82
C GLY A 337 -7.47 -3.23 -15.74
N VAL A 338 -8.61 -2.72 -15.29
CA VAL A 338 -9.47 -3.41 -14.31
C VAL A 338 -9.98 -4.74 -14.85
N VAL A 339 -10.50 -4.77 -16.07
CA VAL A 339 -10.98 -6.00 -16.72
C VAL A 339 -9.82 -6.99 -16.90
N ALA A 340 -8.65 -6.50 -17.35
CA ALA A 340 -7.47 -7.34 -17.52
C ALA A 340 -6.99 -7.96 -16.20
N VAL A 341 -7.00 -7.20 -15.09
CA VAL A 341 -6.68 -7.75 -13.77
C VAL A 341 -7.60 -8.92 -13.42
N VAL A 342 -8.91 -8.73 -13.55
CA VAL A 342 -9.88 -9.79 -13.24
C VAL A 342 -9.67 -11.01 -14.14
N VAL A 343 -9.59 -10.81 -15.44
CA VAL A 343 -9.43 -11.92 -16.39
C VAL A 343 -8.12 -12.70 -16.17
N LEU A 344 -7.00 -11.98 -16.03
CA LEU A 344 -5.69 -12.62 -15.84
C LEU A 344 -5.59 -13.35 -14.49
N THR A 345 -6.22 -12.83 -13.45
CA THR A 345 -6.22 -13.47 -12.13
C THR A 345 -7.08 -14.74 -12.14
N GLU A 346 -8.29 -14.68 -12.68
CA GLU A 346 -9.21 -15.83 -12.72
C GLU A 346 -8.74 -16.94 -13.67
N THR A 347 -8.16 -16.57 -14.82
CA THR A 347 -7.68 -17.55 -15.81
C THR A 347 -6.29 -18.09 -15.49
N HIS A 348 -5.57 -17.51 -14.53
CA HIS A 348 -4.19 -17.85 -14.21
C HIS A 348 -3.23 -17.78 -15.41
N VAL A 349 -3.61 -17.06 -16.46
CA VAL A 349 -2.77 -16.89 -17.65
C VAL A 349 -1.59 -16.00 -17.33
N THR A 350 -0.41 -16.43 -17.73
CA THR A 350 0.83 -15.68 -17.62
C THR A 350 1.44 -15.47 -18.99
N PHE A 351 1.84 -14.24 -19.30
CA PHE A 351 2.52 -13.90 -20.54
C PHE A 351 4.02 -13.79 -20.28
N TRP A 352 4.83 -14.66 -20.89
CA TRP A 352 6.30 -14.67 -20.80
C TRP A 352 6.85 -14.64 -19.36
N GLY A 353 6.09 -15.18 -18.41
CA GLY A 353 6.48 -15.15 -17.01
C GLY A 353 6.30 -13.79 -16.31
N LEU A 354 5.70 -12.81 -16.96
CA LEU A 354 5.44 -11.48 -16.37
C LEU A 354 4.36 -11.53 -15.29
N ASN A 355 4.48 -10.65 -14.31
CA ASN A 355 3.44 -10.43 -13.31
C ASN A 355 2.13 -9.97 -13.98
N GLN A 356 1.02 -10.57 -13.61
CA GLN A 356 -0.30 -10.30 -14.18
C GLN A 356 -0.73 -8.84 -14.02
N GLY A 357 -0.46 -8.23 -12.86
CA GLY A 357 -0.75 -6.81 -12.63
C GLY A 357 0.09 -5.88 -13.52
N PHE A 358 1.34 -6.24 -13.81
CA PHE A 358 2.19 -5.51 -14.75
C PHE A 358 1.67 -5.59 -16.18
N VAL A 359 1.22 -6.77 -16.62
CA VAL A 359 0.61 -6.94 -17.95
C VAL A 359 -0.68 -6.12 -18.07
N ALA A 360 -1.55 -6.20 -17.05
CA ALA A 360 -2.78 -5.41 -17.02
C ALA A 360 -2.52 -3.90 -17.06
N MET A 361 -1.54 -3.40 -16.30
CA MET A 361 -1.13 -1.99 -16.31
C MET A 361 -0.58 -1.57 -17.67
N THR A 362 0.18 -2.44 -18.34
CA THR A 362 0.71 -2.15 -19.67
C THR A 362 -0.41 -2.05 -20.71
N LEU A 363 -1.36 -2.98 -20.69
CA LEU A 363 -2.55 -2.93 -21.55
C LEU A 363 -3.38 -1.66 -21.31
N ASN A 364 -3.60 -1.31 -20.04
CA ASN A 364 -4.24 -0.06 -19.65
C ASN A 364 -3.54 1.15 -20.27
N ALA A 365 -2.22 1.26 -20.11
CA ALA A 365 -1.42 2.36 -20.66
C ALA A 365 -1.53 2.43 -22.19
N LEU A 366 -1.42 1.29 -22.89
CA LEU A 366 -1.51 1.24 -24.35
C LEU A 366 -2.89 1.69 -24.86
N VAL A 367 -3.97 1.17 -24.27
CA VAL A 367 -5.34 1.57 -24.65
C VAL A 367 -5.59 3.04 -24.34
N MET A 368 -5.16 3.50 -23.16
CA MET A 368 -5.27 4.91 -22.77
C MET A 368 -4.60 5.83 -23.79
N VAL A 369 -3.34 5.54 -24.16
CA VAL A 369 -2.58 6.33 -25.13
C VAL A 369 -3.26 6.30 -26.50
N ALA A 370 -3.62 5.11 -26.99
CA ALA A 370 -4.27 4.96 -28.30
C ALA A 370 -5.56 5.77 -28.39
N VAL A 371 -6.42 5.67 -27.37
CA VAL A 371 -7.70 6.40 -27.35
C VAL A 371 -7.47 7.91 -27.18
N CYS A 372 -6.51 8.34 -26.34
CA CYS A 372 -6.19 9.75 -26.20
C CYS A 372 -5.67 10.37 -27.51
N LEU A 373 -4.91 9.62 -28.31
CA LEU A 373 -4.42 10.09 -29.62
C LEU A 373 -5.55 10.17 -30.68
N CYS A 374 -6.60 9.38 -30.53
CA CYS A 374 -7.76 9.37 -31.41
C CYS A 374 -8.89 10.33 -30.98
N THR A 375 -8.76 10.96 -29.80
CA THR A 375 -9.80 11.84 -29.23
C THR A 375 -9.21 13.19 -28.86
N ASN A 376 -10.02 14.23 -28.85
CA ASN A 376 -9.59 15.55 -28.39
C ASN A 376 -10.11 15.80 -26.97
N PRO A 377 -9.32 16.47 -26.09
CA PRO A 377 -9.80 16.92 -24.80
C PRO A 377 -10.95 17.90 -24.98
N ASP A 378 -11.98 17.77 -24.14
CA ASP A 378 -13.06 18.75 -24.06
C ASP A 378 -12.57 20.06 -23.42
N GLU A 379 -13.36 21.15 -23.57
CA GLU A 379 -12.97 22.47 -23.09
C GLU A 379 -12.69 22.48 -21.59
N ALA A 380 -13.54 21.85 -20.77
CA ALA A 380 -13.36 21.74 -19.33
C ALA A 380 -12.06 20.99 -18.94
N THR A 381 -11.73 19.92 -19.68
CA THR A 381 -10.46 19.18 -19.49
C THR A 381 -9.25 20.05 -19.89
N ASN A 382 -9.37 20.87 -20.94
CA ASN A 382 -8.29 21.78 -21.33
C ASN A 382 -8.07 22.90 -20.31
N GLU A 383 -9.14 23.50 -19.78
CA GLU A 383 -9.07 24.54 -18.75
C GLU A 383 -8.38 24.03 -17.48
N THR A 384 -8.80 22.89 -16.97
CA THR A 384 -8.19 22.28 -15.77
C THR A 384 -6.74 21.87 -16.02
N SER A 385 -6.41 21.42 -17.25
CA SER A 385 -5.04 21.15 -17.68
C SER A 385 -4.18 22.40 -17.60
N ASN A 386 -4.64 23.46 -18.24
CA ASN A 386 -3.90 24.72 -18.29
C ASN A 386 -3.71 25.30 -16.90
N ALA A 387 -4.73 25.24 -16.03
CA ALA A 387 -4.62 25.67 -14.63
C ALA A 387 -3.54 24.90 -13.87
N LEU A 388 -3.49 23.55 -14.01
CA LEU A 388 -2.49 22.71 -13.34
C LEU A 388 -1.08 23.01 -13.82
N PHE A 389 -0.86 23.12 -15.13
CA PHE A 389 0.47 23.38 -15.70
C PHE A 389 0.92 24.83 -15.51
N ALA A 390 0.00 25.80 -15.49
CA ALA A 390 0.33 27.19 -15.18
C ALA A 390 0.76 27.35 -13.72
N TYR A 391 0.09 26.71 -12.78
CA TYR A 391 0.47 26.72 -11.37
C TYR A 391 1.85 26.07 -11.15
N ALA A 392 2.13 24.98 -11.85
CA ALA A 392 3.44 24.34 -11.80
C ALA A 392 4.58 25.24 -12.30
N ALA A 393 4.32 26.09 -13.30
CA ALA A 393 5.31 27.02 -13.83
C ALA A 393 5.56 28.24 -12.95
N GLN A 394 4.62 28.64 -12.10
CA GLN A 394 4.75 29.78 -11.19
C GLN A 394 5.64 29.52 -9.97
N GLU A 395 5.77 28.26 -9.54
CA GLU A 395 6.57 27.88 -8.38
C GLU A 395 8.04 27.52 -8.71
N GLU A 396 8.41 27.39 -9.99
CA GLU A 396 9.81 27.11 -10.39
C GLU A 396 10.83 28.25 -10.22
N PRO A 397 10.47 29.56 -10.20
CA PRO A 397 11.46 30.63 -10.10
C PRO A 397 12.15 30.77 -8.73
N GLU A 398 11.54 30.34 -7.63
CA GLU A 398 12.14 30.46 -6.27
C GLU A 398 13.16 29.37 -5.93
N ALA A 399 13.22 28.29 -6.70
CA ALA A 399 14.14 27.16 -6.47
C ALA A 399 15.51 27.33 -7.17
N ALA A 400 15.66 28.33 -8.02
CA ALA A 400 16.90 28.56 -8.78
C ALA A 400 17.94 29.41 -8.04
N ASP A 401 17.58 30.03 -6.91
CA ASP A 401 18.43 30.93 -6.13
C ASP A 401 18.91 30.34 -4.78
N LEU A 402 18.85 29.02 -4.59
CA LEU A 402 19.42 28.29 -3.46
C LEU A 402 20.42 27.23 -3.97
#